data_36b4dfd4ab2f7a84941bc102d51d779b
#
_entry.id   36b4dfd4ab2f7a84941bc102d51d779b
#
_cell.length_a   1.000
_cell.length_b   1.000
_cell.length_c   1.000
_cell.angle_alpha   90.00
_cell.angle_beta   90.00
_cell.angle_gamma   90.00
#
_symmetry.space_group_name_H-M   'P 1'
#
loop_
_entity.id
_entity.type
_entity.pdbx_description
1 polymer ?
#
loop_
_entity_poly.entity_id
_entity_poly.type
_entity_poly.pdbx_seq_one_letter_code
_entity_poly.pdbx_strand_id
1 'polypeptide(L)'
;VPRDIFIGSRKYNGQPEWRLGHYREPFSLEGGTSANFYAFMERSPVNDLDPARSWGISLFSDSISDITTFATGLFHDGVGQASFEGGDGAAIGLTSRLTASPIFENEGEQVLHFGLVLSERIPENGVVVLNQLDNSPLLEFTDSTTSPFVPTIRIPASYQQLFNLQCARVWGPLWTQAEWYGTLIPQHQGSLLFFHGYYVSAGYFLTGEHRKYQKDDGVF
;
A
#
# COMPACT_ATOMS: atom_id res chain seq x y z
N VAL A 1 -15.20 -8.51 -10.40
CA VAL A 1 -15.39 -8.34 -8.94
C VAL A 1 -15.30 -6.84 -8.65
N PRO A 2 -16.24 -6.25 -7.87
CA PRO A 2 -16.14 -4.87 -7.45
C PRO A 2 -14.84 -4.66 -6.68
N ARG A 3 -14.09 -3.60 -7.01
CA ARG A 3 -12.77 -3.36 -6.38
C ARG A 3 -12.90 -2.69 -5.01
N ASP A 4 -13.73 -1.67 -4.89
CA ASP A 4 -13.94 -0.94 -3.65
C ASP A 4 -15.44 -0.86 -3.34
N ILE A 5 -15.85 -1.40 -2.20
CA ILE A 5 -17.21 -1.34 -1.67
C ILE A 5 -17.12 -0.94 -0.20
N PHE A 6 -17.47 0.27 0.13
CA PHE A 6 -17.49 0.73 1.52
C PHE A 6 -18.60 1.74 1.76
N ILE A 7 -18.99 1.88 3.01
CA ILE A 7 -19.78 2.98 3.53
C ILE A 7 -18.90 3.82 4.46
N GLY A 8 -19.14 5.12 4.52
CA GLY A 8 -18.33 5.99 5.37
C GLY A 8 -18.83 7.42 5.41
N SER A 9 -18.17 8.23 6.21
CA SER A 9 -18.31 9.69 6.18
C SER A 9 -17.21 10.29 5.32
N ARG A 10 -17.44 11.52 4.86
CA ARG A 10 -16.35 12.35 4.31
C ARG A 10 -15.73 13.19 5.41
N LYS A 11 -14.49 13.61 5.23
CA LYS A 11 -13.84 14.62 6.06
C LYS A 11 -14.69 15.91 6.05
N TYR A 12 -15.05 16.40 7.21
CA TYR A 12 -15.85 17.60 7.36
C TYR A 12 -15.51 18.34 8.66
N ASN A 13 -15.20 19.63 8.57
CA ASN A 13 -14.89 20.50 9.72
C ASN A 13 -13.86 19.91 10.71
N GLY A 14 -12.76 19.33 10.21
CA GLY A 14 -11.72 18.75 11.05
C GLY A 14 -12.08 17.38 11.66
N GLN A 15 -13.25 16.84 11.32
CA GLN A 15 -13.59 15.46 11.74
C GLN A 15 -12.95 14.46 10.78
N PRO A 16 -12.41 13.35 11.30
CA PRO A 16 -11.82 12.32 10.48
C PRO A 16 -12.89 11.65 9.59
N GLU A 17 -12.50 11.26 8.41
CA GLU A 17 -13.28 10.35 7.58
C GLU A 17 -13.18 8.94 8.18
N TRP A 18 -14.31 8.22 8.25
CA TRP A 18 -14.30 6.80 8.53
C TRP A 18 -14.84 6.00 7.36
N ARG A 19 -14.29 4.80 7.15
CA ARG A 19 -14.73 3.84 6.13
C ARG A 19 -14.92 2.47 6.76
N LEU A 20 -16.00 1.78 6.36
CA LEU A 20 -16.28 0.40 6.72
C LEU A 20 -16.63 -0.37 5.45
N GLY A 21 -15.89 -1.42 5.11
CA GLY A 21 -16.11 -2.19 3.90
C GLY A 21 -14.86 -2.87 3.37
N HIS A 22 -14.88 -3.16 2.07
CA HIS A 22 -13.76 -3.74 1.33
C HIS A 22 -13.11 -2.66 0.45
N TYR A 23 -11.89 -2.30 0.74
CA TYR A 23 -11.12 -1.27 0.04
C TYR A 23 -9.61 -1.45 0.29
N ARG A 24 -8.81 -0.68 -0.43
CA ARG A 24 -7.35 -0.72 -0.27
C ARG A 24 -6.93 -0.15 1.08
N GLU A 25 -6.07 -0.91 1.78
CA GLU A 25 -5.48 -0.45 3.02
C GLU A 25 -4.58 0.78 2.81
N PRO A 26 -4.50 1.70 3.78
CA PRO A 26 -3.61 2.84 3.70
C PRO A 26 -2.16 2.40 3.97
N PHE A 27 -1.54 1.70 3.02
CA PHE A 27 -0.22 1.12 3.23
C PHE A 27 0.86 1.82 2.37
N SER A 28 0.78 1.77 1.06
CA SER A 28 1.84 2.29 0.20
C SER A 28 1.44 3.55 -0.55
N LEU A 29 2.41 4.33 -1.01
CA LEU A 29 2.19 5.48 -1.88
C LEU A 29 1.80 5.01 -3.28
N GLU A 30 2.52 4.02 -3.85
CA GLU A 30 2.19 3.45 -5.15
C GLU A 30 0.85 2.75 -5.12
N GLY A 31 0.59 1.93 -4.09
CA GLY A 31 -0.68 1.24 -3.93
C GLY A 31 -1.87 2.19 -3.73
N GLY A 32 -1.69 3.27 -2.98
CA GLY A 32 -2.71 4.30 -2.75
C GLY A 32 -2.98 5.18 -3.96
N THR A 33 -2.02 5.31 -4.88
CA THR A 33 -2.19 6.05 -6.13
C THR A 33 -3.24 5.39 -7.02
N SER A 34 -4.14 6.18 -7.58
CA SER A 34 -5.13 5.68 -8.54
C SER A 34 -4.45 5.14 -9.81
N ALA A 35 -4.99 4.05 -10.36
CA ALA A 35 -4.49 3.45 -11.60
C ALA A 35 -4.46 4.43 -12.79
N ASN A 36 -5.29 5.46 -12.78
CA ASN A 36 -5.31 6.51 -13.80
C ASN A 36 -4.06 7.41 -13.78
N PHE A 37 -3.28 7.37 -12.70
CA PHE A 37 -2.10 8.21 -12.49
C PHE A 37 -0.80 7.39 -12.37
N TYR A 38 -0.83 6.12 -12.76
CA TYR A 38 0.40 5.33 -12.86
C TYR A 38 1.27 5.83 -14.00
N ALA A 39 2.56 5.92 -13.72
CA ALA A 39 3.55 6.27 -14.74
C ALA A 39 3.96 5.06 -15.60
N PHE A 40 3.82 3.85 -15.06
CA PHE A 40 4.17 2.58 -15.70
C PHE A 40 2.94 1.70 -15.82
N MET A 41 2.97 0.75 -16.75
CA MET A 41 1.85 -0.19 -16.95
C MET A 41 1.65 -1.12 -15.76
N GLU A 42 2.72 -1.38 -15.02
CA GLU A 42 2.74 -2.27 -13.86
C GLU A 42 3.30 -1.54 -12.64
N ARG A 43 2.90 -1.99 -11.45
CA ARG A 43 3.51 -1.58 -10.21
C ARG A 43 4.89 -2.22 -10.03
N SER A 44 5.69 -1.63 -9.15
CA SER A 44 6.94 -2.24 -8.74
C SER A 44 6.70 -3.65 -8.16
N PRO A 45 7.54 -4.66 -8.46
CA PRO A 45 7.41 -6.00 -7.89
C PRO A 45 7.43 -6.03 -6.36
N VAL A 46 8.07 -5.05 -5.70
CA VAL A 46 8.08 -4.96 -4.24
C VAL A 46 6.70 -4.64 -3.66
N ASN A 47 5.76 -4.15 -4.48
CA ASN A 47 4.37 -3.94 -4.08
C ASN A 47 3.63 -5.26 -3.74
N ASP A 48 4.22 -6.42 -4.01
CA ASP A 48 3.70 -7.71 -3.54
C ASP A 48 3.74 -7.84 -1.99
N LEU A 49 4.51 -6.98 -1.32
CA LEU A 49 4.47 -6.84 0.14
C LEU A 49 3.36 -5.89 0.65
N ASP A 50 2.63 -5.23 -0.24
CA ASP A 50 1.46 -4.39 0.10
C ASP A 50 0.25 -5.30 0.40
N PRO A 51 -0.43 -5.14 1.55
CA PRO A 51 -1.61 -5.94 1.89
C PRO A 51 -2.81 -5.80 0.94
N ALA A 52 -2.72 -4.89 -0.05
CA ALA A 52 -3.71 -4.68 -1.09
C ALA A 52 -5.11 -4.26 -0.53
N ARG A 53 -6.16 -4.98 -0.89
CA ARG A 53 -7.55 -4.69 -0.49
C ARG A 53 -8.03 -5.70 0.52
N SER A 54 -8.62 -5.19 1.61
CA SER A 54 -9.10 -6.00 2.72
C SER A 54 -10.44 -5.49 3.23
N TRP A 55 -11.19 -6.33 3.91
CA TRP A 55 -12.34 -5.90 4.67
C TRP A 55 -11.88 -5.22 5.95
N GLY A 56 -12.41 -4.04 6.26
CA GLY A 56 -11.96 -3.36 7.46
C GLY A 56 -12.76 -2.12 7.82
N ILE A 57 -12.36 -1.55 8.94
CA ILE A 57 -12.79 -0.25 9.41
C ILE A 57 -11.56 0.63 9.59
N SER A 58 -11.61 1.84 9.07
CA SER A 58 -10.49 2.78 9.17
C SER A 58 -10.94 4.21 9.41
N LEU A 59 -10.01 4.99 9.94
CA LEU A 59 -10.10 6.43 10.15
C LEU A 59 -9.00 7.10 9.32
N PHE A 60 -9.36 8.19 8.64
CA PHE A 60 -8.44 9.04 7.89
C PHE A 60 -8.56 10.46 8.42
N SER A 61 -7.45 11.06 8.78
CA SER A 61 -7.39 12.44 9.29
C SER A 61 -6.31 13.22 8.56
N ASP A 62 -6.64 14.44 8.17
CA ASP A 62 -5.73 15.46 7.64
C ASP A 62 -5.44 16.56 8.69
N SER A 63 -5.95 16.38 9.91
CA SER A 63 -6.07 17.45 10.91
C SER A 63 -4.95 17.50 11.95
N ILE A 64 -3.88 16.69 11.82
CA ILE A 64 -2.76 16.80 12.76
C ILE A 64 -2.00 18.11 12.52
N SER A 65 -1.81 18.49 11.27
CA SER A 65 -1.31 19.79 10.84
C SER A 65 -1.57 19.96 9.34
N ASP A 66 -1.43 21.18 8.83
CA ASP A 66 -1.61 21.48 7.40
C ASP A 66 -0.67 20.70 6.47
N ILE A 67 0.35 20.05 7.01
CA ILE A 67 1.35 19.30 6.26
C ILE A 67 1.30 17.80 6.49
N THR A 68 0.46 17.30 7.41
CA THR A 68 0.46 15.88 7.79
C THR A 68 -0.91 15.23 7.56
N THR A 69 -0.89 13.97 7.13
CA THR A 69 -2.08 13.11 7.14
C THR A 69 -1.82 11.85 7.97
N PHE A 70 -2.86 11.34 8.59
CA PHE A 70 -2.81 10.11 9.36
C PHE A 70 -3.98 9.21 8.97
N ALA A 71 -3.70 7.94 8.78
CA ALA A 71 -4.72 6.92 8.57
C ALA A 71 -4.42 5.70 9.44
N THR A 72 -5.45 5.12 10.04
CA THR A 72 -5.32 3.87 10.80
C THR A 72 -6.57 3.03 10.65
N GLY A 73 -6.45 1.71 10.69
CA GLY A 73 -7.59 0.82 10.57
C GLY A 73 -7.28 -0.61 10.95
N LEU A 74 -8.36 -1.31 11.32
CA LEU A 74 -8.37 -2.74 11.54
C LEU A 74 -8.90 -3.43 10.27
N PHE A 75 -8.17 -4.41 9.79
CA PHE A 75 -8.44 -5.09 8.54
C PHE A 75 -8.43 -6.60 8.71
N HIS A 76 -9.22 -7.25 7.87
CA HIS A 76 -9.24 -8.71 7.73
C HIS A 76 -9.04 -9.04 6.25
N ASP A 77 -7.91 -9.65 5.92
CA ASP A 77 -7.51 -9.98 4.55
C ASP A 77 -7.88 -11.41 4.11
N GLY A 78 -8.99 -11.93 4.64
CA GLY A 78 -9.48 -13.27 4.32
C GLY A 78 -10.24 -13.43 3.00
N VAL A 79 -10.48 -12.36 2.24
CA VAL A 79 -11.34 -12.36 1.03
C VAL A 79 -10.70 -11.57 -0.12
N GLY A 80 -9.39 -11.38 -0.10
CA GLY A 80 -8.63 -10.71 -1.16
C GLY A 80 -8.13 -11.68 -2.24
N GLN A 81 -7.44 -11.17 -3.25
CA GLN A 81 -6.91 -11.96 -4.37
C GLN A 81 -6.00 -13.13 -3.96
N ALA A 82 -5.36 -13.05 -2.79
CA ALA A 82 -4.56 -14.14 -2.23
C ALA A 82 -5.37 -15.29 -1.64
N SER A 83 -6.68 -15.12 -1.42
CA SER A 83 -7.54 -16.08 -0.71
C SER A 83 -8.36 -16.97 -1.64
N PHE A 84 -8.25 -16.84 -2.95
CA PHE A 84 -9.07 -17.61 -3.90
C PHE A 84 -8.72 -19.10 -3.96
N GLU A 85 -7.58 -19.51 -3.44
CA GLU A 85 -7.16 -20.92 -3.46
C GLU A 85 -7.06 -21.59 -2.09
N GLY A 86 -7.88 -21.21 -1.12
CA GLY A 86 -8.08 -22.08 0.03
C GLY A 86 -7.69 -21.58 1.41
N GLY A 87 -8.03 -20.37 1.81
CA GLY A 87 -8.14 -20.02 3.23
C GLY A 87 -6.84 -19.95 4.08
N ASP A 88 -5.70 -20.26 3.52
CA ASP A 88 -4.43 -20.40 4.22
C ASP A 88 -3.59 -19.11 4.21
N GLY A 89 -4.13 -18.00 4.55
CA GLY A 89 -3.39 -16.73 4.55
C GLY A 89 -4.20 -15.57 5.10
N ALA A 90 -5.40 -15.86 5.55
CA ALA A 90 -6.24 -14.88 6.23
C ALA A 90 -5.55 -14.35 7.48
N ALA A 91 -5.57 -13.06 7.68
CA ALA A 91 -4.99 -12.40 8.84
C ALA A 91 -5.87 -11.24 9.30
N ILE A 92 -5.85 -10.98 10.60
CA ILE A 92 -6.36 -9.73 11.17
C ILE A 92 -5.18 -8.78 11.32
N GLY A 93 -5.29 -7.58 10.77
CA GLY A 93 -4.22 -6.59 10.76
C GLY A 93 -4.64 -5.24 11.32
N LEU A 94 -3.72 -4.58 12.01
CA LEU A 94 -3.79 -3.17 12.34
C LEU A 94 -2.77 -2.45 11.45
N THR A 95 -3.25 -1.58 10.58
CA THR A 95 -2.40 -0.77 9.70
C THR A 95 -2.51 0.70 10.08
N SER A 96 -1.36 1.37 10.22
CA SER A 96 -1.28 2.81 10.51
C SER A 96 -0.29 3.47 9.57
N ARG A 97 -0.69 4.58 8.97
CA ARG A 97 0.10 5.38 8.02
C ARG A 97 0.14 6.82 8.47
N LEU A 98 1.33 7.39 8.51
CA LEU A 98 1.57 8.81 8.73
C LEU A 98 2.30 9.36 7.50
N THR A 99 1.81 10.46 6.95
CA THR A 99 2.52 11.16 5.87
C THR A 99 2.76 12.62 6.21
N ALA A 100 3.74 13.21 5.56
CA ALA A 100 4.04 14.63 5.66
C ALA A 100 4.38 15.18 4.28
N SER A 101 3.83 16.34 3.96
CA SER A 101 4.16 17.12 2.76
C SER A 101 4.69 18.50 3.16
N PRO A 102 5.97 18.59 3.63
CA PRO A 102 6.54 19.86 4.11
C PRO A 102 6.68 20.92 3.02
N ILE A 103 6.66 20.52 1.76
CA ILE A 103 6.58 21.40 0.61
C ILE A 103 5.34 21.02 -0.18
N PHE A 104 4.42 21.96 -0.30
CA PHE A 104 3.27 21.88 -1.19
C PHE A 104 2.97 23.31 -1.67
N GLU A 105 3.44 23.64 -2.86
CA GLU A 105 3.36 24.98 -3.41
C GLU A 105 2.78 24.95 -4.83
N ASN A 106 2.17 26.06 -5.24
CA ASN A 106 1.63 26.26 -6.57
C ASN A 106 0.70 25.13 -7.00
N GLU A 107 -0.27 24.76 -6.14
CA GLU A 107 -1.25 23.70 -6.41
C GLU A 107 -0.63 22.32 -6.71
N GLY A 108 0.57 22.06 -6.18
CA GLY A 108 1.26 20.78 -6.34
C GLY A 108 2.33 20.75 -7.42
N GLU A 109 2.69 21.91 -8.04
CA GLU A 109 3.88 21.99 -8.90
C GLU A 109 5.17 21.69 -8.13
N GLN A 110 5.18 22.00 -6.83
CA GLN A 110 6.27 21.65 -5.94
C GLN A 110 5.74 20.86 -4.75
N VAL A 111 6.14 19.60 -4.67
CA VAL A 111 5.77 18.70 -3.58
C VAL A 111 7.01 18.02 -3.05
N LEU A 112 7.12 17.92 -1.73
CA LEU A 112 8.01 16.98 -1.07
C LEU A 112 7.16 16.14 -0.12
N HIS A 113 7.12 14.84 -0.36
CA HIS A 113 6.34 13.89 0.40
C HIS A 113 7.25 12.92 1.14
N PHE A 114 6.89 12.62 2.39
CA PHE A 114 7.42 11.53 3.19
C PHE A 114 6.27 10.73 3.78
N GLY A 115 6.47 9.43 3.92
CA GLY A 115 5.50 8.54 4.57
C GLY A 115 6.18 7.45 5.38
N LEU A 116 5.51 7.08 6.46
CA LEU A 116 5.87 5.96 7.34
C LEU A 116 4.63 5.12 7.56
N VAL A 117 4.76 3.82 7.39
CA VAL A 117 3.68 2.87 7.63
C VAL A 117 4.16 1.71 8.47
N LEU A 118 3.29 1.32 9.40
CA LEU A 118 3.44 0.14 10.22
C LEU A 118 2.16 -0.68 10.11
N SER A 119 2.30 -1.99 9.91
CA SER A 119 1.17 -2.91 9.96
C SER A 119 1.58 -4.16 10.74
N GLU A 120 0.76 -4.54 11.71
CA GLU A 120 0.92 -5.78 12.44
C GLU A 120 -0.23 -6.72 12.06
N ARG A 121 0.09 -7.97 11.73
CA ARG A 121 -0.85 -8.96 11.24
C ARG A 121 -0.75 -10.25 12.03
N ILE A 122 -1.89 -10.78 12.42
CA ILE A 122 -2.02 -12.06 13.12
C ILE A 122 -2.70 -13.04 12.15
N PRO A 123 -1.95 -14.01 11.59
CA PRO A 123 -2.51 -14.99 10.67
C PRO A 123 -3.44 -15.93 11.43
N GLU A 124 -4.65 -16.17 10.91
CA GLU A 124 -5.68 -16.98 11.57
C GLU A 124 -5.24 -18.42 11.78
N ASN A 125 -4.47 -18.98 10.86
CA ASN A 125 -4.01 -20.38 10.91
C ASN A 125 -2.55 -20.51 11.39
N GLY A 126 -1.98 -19.45 11.95
CA GLY A 126 -0.58 -19.47 12.38
C GLY A 126 0.42 -19.65 11.23
N VAL A 127 0.04 -19.27 10.02
CA VAL A 127 0.88 -19.38 8.82
C VAL A 127 0.81 -18.06 8.04
N VAL A 128 1.96 -17.42 7.86
CA VAL A 128 2.12 -16.30 6.93
C VAL A 128 2.37 -16.86 5.53
N VAL A 129 1.60 -16.39 4.56
CA VAL A 129 1.74 -16.77 3.16
C VAL A 129 2.30 -15.58 2.38
N LEU A 130 3.49 -15.73 1.82
CA LEU A 130 4.06 -14.79 0.86
C LEU A 130 3.91 -15.38 -0.53
N ASN A 131 3.17 -14.73 -1.37
CA ASN A 131 2.99 -15.09 -2.77
C ASN A 131 3.16 -13.85 -3.63
N GLN A 132 3.61 -14.07 -4.84
CA GLN A 132 3.57 -13.03 -5.85
C GLN A 132 2.11 -12.76 -6.19
N LEU A 133 1.64 -11.54 -5.92
CA LEU A 133 0.35 -11.10 -6.40
C LEU A 133 0.45 -10.94 -7.93
N ASP A 134 -0.55 -11.44 -8.66
CA ASP A 134 -0.67 -11.22 -10.10
C ASP A 134 -1.03 -9.74 -10.36
N ASN A 135 -0.08 -8.85 -10.10
CA ASN A 135 -0.24 -7.42 -10.33
C ASN A 135 0.19 -7.03 -11.76
N SER A 136 0.69 -7.98 -12.52
CA SER A 136 1.11 -7.77 -13.90
C SER A 136 -0.01 -8.14 -14.87
N PRO A 137 -0.60 -7.17 -15.62
CA PRO A 137 -1.54 -7.49 -16.68
C PRO A 137 -0.90 -8.32 -17.80
N LEU A 138 0.43 -8.39 -17.90
CA LEU A 138 1.12 -9.27 -18.85
C LEU A 138 1.05 -10.74 -18.44
N LEU A 139 0.95 -11.03 -17.14
CA LEU A 139 0.80 -12.41 -16.64
C LEU A 139 -0.62 -12.95 -16.82
N GLU A 140 -1.65 -12.09 -16.89
CA GLU A 140 -3.01 -12.51 -17.23
C GLU A 140 -3.13 -13.08 -18.64
N PHE A 141 -2.20 -12.76 -19.54
CA PHE A 141 -2.17 -13.27 -20.92
C PHE A 141 -1.24 -14.48 -21.10
N THR A 142 -0.43 -14.81 -20.11
CA THR A 142 0.39 -16.03 -20.14
C THR A 142 -0.39 -17.17 -19.51
N ASP A 143 -0.48 -18.28 -20.24
CA ASP A 143 -1.11 -19.51 -19.82
C ASP A 143 -0.72 -19.87 -18.37
N SER A 144 -1.67 -20.34 -17.58
CA SER A 144 -1.57 -20.73 -16.17
C SER A 144 -0.45 -21.75 -15.84
N THR A 145 0.38 -22.09 -16.82
CA THR A 145 1.54 -22.96 -16.69
C THR A 145 2.84 -22.22 -16.39
N THR A 146 2.84 -20.88 -16.42
CA THR A 146 4.04 -20.10 -16.12
C THR A 146 4.22 -20.04 -14.61
N SER A 147 5.27 -20.68 -14.11
CA SER A 147 5.63 -20.62 -12.69
C SER A 147 5.84 -19.16 -12.28
N PRO A 148 5.26 -18.69 -11.15
CA PRO A 148 5.51 -17.35 -10.65
C PRO A 148 7.02 -17.17 -10.40
N PHE A 149 7.54 -15.97 -10.62
CA PHE A 149 8.95 -15.63 -10.33
C PHE A 149 9.32 -15.90 -8.87
N VAL A 150 8.36 -15.72 -7.98
CA VAL A 150 8.49 -16.04 -6.56
C VAL A 150 7.49 -17.13 -6.23
N PRO A 151 7.94 -18.34 -5.86
CA PRO A 151 7.03 -19.38 -5.45
C PRO A 151 6.31 -18.98 -4.15
N THR A 152 5.09 -19.44 -3.97
CA THR A 152 4.35 -19.26 -2.72
C THR A 152 5.15 -19.84 -1.55
N ILE A 153 5.52 -19.00 -0.60
CA ILE A 153 6.25 -19.39 0.61
C ILE A 153 5.28 -19.39 1.78
N ARG A 154 5.21 -20.52 2.51
CA ARG A 154 4.41 -20.69 3.72
C ARG A 154 5.31 -20.74 4.94
N ILE A 155 5.12 -19.81 5.87
CA ILE A 155 5.96 -19.62 7.05
C ILE A 155 5.11 -19.77 8.30
N PRO A 156 5.29 -20.83 9.11
CA PRO A 156 4.63 -20.95 10.40
C PRO A 156 5.07 -19.84 11.34
N ALA A 157 4.14 -18.92 11.66
CA ALA A 157 4.42 -17.75 12.50
C ALA A 157 3.16 -17.24 13.20
N SER A 158 3.33 -16.68 14.40
CA SER A 158 2.22 -16.14 15.19
C SER A 158 1.81 -14.75 14.75
N TYR A 159 2.71 -13.99 14.15
CA TYR A 159 2.46 -12.64 13.64
C TYR A 159 3.43 -12.25 12.53
N GLN A 160 3.09 -11.21 11.82
CA GLN A 160 3.91 -10.57 10.79
C GLN A 160 3.87 -9.07 10.99
N GLN A 161 5.01 -8.42 10.91
CA GLN A 161 5.11 -6.96 10.90
C GLN A 161 5.52 -6.48 9.51
N LEU A 162 4.78 -5.51 8.98
CA LEU A 162 5.05 -4.87 7.70
C LEU A 162 5.43 -3.42 7.93
N PHE A 163 6.38 -2.95 7.13
CA PHE A 163 6.89 -1.58 7.17
C PHE A 163 6.93 -1.02 5.75
N ASN A 164 6.60 0.25 5.62
CA ASN A 164 6.80 0.98 4.37
C ASN A 164 7.33 2.39 4.67
N LEU A 165 8.38 2.78 3.96
CA LEU A 165 8.91 4.14 3.97
C LEU A 165 8.71 4.75 2.59
N GLN A 166 8.22 5.97 2.54
CA GLN A 166 7.84 6.67 1.32
C GLN A 166 8.60 7.98 1.19
N CYS A 167 9.08 8.27 0.00
CA CYS A 167 9.65 9.56 -0.36
C CYS A 167 9.25 9.89 -1.80
N ALA A 168 8.75 11.10 -2.03
CA ALA A 168 8.49 11.56 -3.38
C ALA A 168 8.75 13.06 -3.50
N ARG A 169 9.16 13.48 -4.70
CA ARG A 169 9.39 14.87 -5.05
C ARG A 169 8.74 15.19 -6.39
N VAL A 170 8.01 16.29 -6.44
CA VAL A 170 7.58 16.93 -7.67
C VAL A 170 8.27 18.28 -7.76
N TRP A 171 8.85 18.59 -8.91
CA TRP A 171 9.48 19.86 -9.20
C TRP A 171 9.13 20.27 -10.62
N GLY A 172 7.98 20.95 -10.76
CA GLY A 172 7.38 21.22 -12.07
C GLY A 172 7.15 19.92 -12.84
N PRO A 173 7.63 19.81 -14.08
CA PRO A 173 7.45 18.63 -14.90
C PRO A 173 8.28 17.40 -14.47
N LEU A 174 9.30 17.59 -13.64
CA LEU A 174 10.10 16.49 -13.10
C LEU A 174 9.47 15.92 -11.82
N TRP A 175 9.36 14.60 -11.73
CA TRP A 175 8.95 13.93 -10.51
C TRP A 175 9.83 12.72 -10.23
N THR A 176 9.97 12.41 -8.95
CA THR A 176 10.64 11.20 -8.46
C THR A 176 9.81 10.58 -7.34
N GLN A 177 9.87 9.26 -7.21
CA GLN A 177 9.20 8.51 -6.16
C GLN A 177 10.06 7.32 -5.77
N ALA A 178 10.16 7.06 -4.48
CA ALA A 178 10.87 5.90 -3.93
C ALA A 178 10.07 5.35 -2.75
N GLU A 179 10.00 4.03 -2.66
CA GLU A 179 9.48 3.35 -1.48
C GLU A 179 10.40 2.19 -1.09
N TRP A 180 10.51 1.96 0.20
CA TRP A 180 11.14 0.80 0.78
C TRP A 180 10.10 0.02 1.58
N TYR A 181 10.06 -1.29 1.38
CA TYR A 181 9.16 -2.22 2.06
C TYR A 181 9.99 -3.20 2.87
N GLY A 182 9.50 -3.55 4.03
CA GLY A 182 10.09 -4.57 4.88
C GLY A 182 9.02 -5.42 5.55
N THR A 183 9.33 -6.69 5.78
CA THR A 183 8.51 -7.57 6.59
C THR A 183 9.37 -8.39 7.54
N LEU A 184 8.94 -8.45 8.79
CA LEU A 184 9.51 -9.28 9.85
C LEU A 184 8.52 -10.40 10.18
N ILE A 185 9.01 -11.65 10.16
CA ILE A 185 8.22 -12.85 10.43
C ILE A 185 8.96 -13.72 11.43
N PRO A 186 8.58 -13.69 12.72
CA PRO A 186 9.12 -14.60 13.72
C PRO A 186 8.52 -15.99 13.53
N GLN A 187 9.35 -16.96 13.19
CA GLN A 187 8.91 -18.34 13.03
C GLN A 187 8.60 -19.01 14.38
N HIS A 188 7.61 -19.90 14.41
CA HIS A 188 7.31 -20.70 15.62
C HIS A 188 8.50 -21.56 16.08
N GLN A 189 9.23 -22.12 15.14
CA GLN A 189 10.43 -22.92 15.37
C GLN A 189 11.50 -22.46 14.38
N GLY A 190 12.33 -21.51 14.78
CA GLY A 190 13.35 -20.97 13.90
C GLY A 190 13.77 -19.55 14.24
N SER A 191 14.48 -18.93 13.31
CA SER A 191 14.95 -17.57 13.43
C SER A 191 13.90 -16.56 12.96
N LEU A 192 14.10 -15.31 13.35
CA LEU A 192 13.39 -14.17 12.78
C LEU A 192 13.76 -14.06 11.29
N LEU A 193 12.75 -14.10 10.42
CA LEU A 193 12.94 -13.83 9.00
C LEU A 193 12.68 -12.37 8.71
N PHE A 194 13.51 -11.80 7.84
CA PHE A 194 13.37 -10.45 7.36
C PHE A 194 13.49 -10.42 5.84
N PHE A 195 12.42 -9.98 5.18
CA PHE A 195 12.40 -9.73 3.75
C PHE A 195 12.23 -8.22 3.51
N HIS A 196 12.88 -7.69 2.50
CA HIS A 196 12.74 -6.29 2.14
C HIS A 196 13.00 -6.08 0.65
N GLY A 197 12.52 -4.97 0.17
CA GLY A 197 12.78 -4.50 -1.19
C GLY A 197 12.51 -3.02 -1.30
N TYR A 198 12.93 -2.43 -2.42
CA TYR A 198 12.70 -1.02 -2.69
C TYR A 198 12.57 -0.79 -4.19
N TYR A 199 11.98 0.33 -4.53
CA TYR A 199 12.04 0.86 -5.89
C TYR A 199 12.30 2.35 -5.88
N VAL A 200 12.81 2.84 -7.00
CA VAL A 200 12.94 4.25 -7.32
C VAL A 200 12.43 4.46 -8.72
N SER A 201 11.55 5.43 -8.91
CA SER A 201 11.04 5.82 -10.20
C SER A 201 11.16 7.33 -10.41
N ALA A 202 11.30 7.74 -11.65
CA ALA A 202 11.33 9.14 -12.04
C ALA A 202 10.66 9.32 -13.40
N GLY A 203 10.13 10.51 -13.65
CA GLY A 203 9.54 10.86 -14.93
C GLY A 203 9.56 12.35 -15.18
N TYR A 204 9.41 12.72 -16.45
CA TYR A 204 9.40 14.08 -16.88
C TYR A 204 8.28 14.31 -17.90
N PHE A 205 7.41 15.29 -17.65
CA PHE A 205 6.36 15.70 -18.57
C PHE A 205 6.94 16.66 -19.62
N LEU A 206 7.03 16.19 -20.86
CA LEU A 206 7.61 16.97 -21.97
C LEU A 206 6.78 18.21 -22.32
N THR A 207 5.52 18.20 -22.01
CA THR A 207 4.52 19.24 -22.28
C THR A 207 4.38 20.27 -21.15
N GLY A 208 5.15 20.07 -20.05
CA GLY A 208 5.27 21.05 -18.98
C GLY A 208 4.29 20.89 -17.81
N GLU A 209 3.39 19.92 -17.87
CA GLU A 209 2.50 19.60 -16.74
C GLU A 209 3.30 19.04 -15.55
N HIS A 210 2.68 19.03 -14.40
CA HIS A 210 3.21 18.38 -13.21
C HIS A 210 2.37 17.18 -12.77
N ARG A 211 2.97 16.26 -12.02
CA ARG A 211 2.26 15.14 -11.43
C ARG A 211 1.37 15.62 -10.28
N LYS A 212 0.07 15.42 -10.41
CA LYS A 212 -0.91 15.87 -9.40
C LYS A 212 -0.76 15.07 -8.11
N TYR A 213 -0.74 15.78 -7.00
CA TYR A 213 -0.65 15.22 -5.66
C TYR A 213 -1.90 15.60 -4.85
N GLN A 214 -2.52 14.62 -4.21
CA GLN A 214 -3.67 14.79 -3.34
C GLN A 214 -3.17 14.94 -1.90
N LYS A 215 -3.03 16.19 -1.47
CA LYS A 215 -2.45 16.53 -0.16
C LYS A 215 -3.21 15.89 1.01
N ASP A 216 -4.55 15.90 0.93
CA ASP A 216 -5.43 15.44 2.01
C ASP A 216 -5.41 13.91 2.19
N ASP A 217 -4.99 13.18 1.16
CA ASP A 217 -4.85 11.72 1.20
C ASP A 217 -3.38 11.26 1.22
N GLY A 218 -2.44 12.19 0.98
CA GLY A 218 -1.01 11.89 0.94
C GLY A 218 -0.63 10.93 -0.20
N VAL A 219 -1.24 11.05 -1.39
CA VAL A 219 -1.01 10.19 -2.57
C VAL A 219 -1.01 11.00 -3.87
N PHE A 220 -0.63 10.37 -4.97
CA PHE A 220 -0.72 10.94 -6.32
C PHE A 220 -2.02 10.59 -7.02
#